data_b894a007a42c77d0f640e4d8da00d14a
#
_entry.id   b894a007a42c77d0f640e4d8da00d14a
#
_cell.length_a   1.000
_cell.length_b   1.000
_cell.length_c   1.000
_cell.angle_alpha   90.00
_cell.angle_beta   90.00
_cell.angle_gamma   90.00
#
_symmetry.space_group_name_H-M   'P 1'
#
loop_
_entity.id
_entity.type
_entity.pdbx_description
1 polymer ?
#
loop_
_entity_poly.entity_id
_entity_poly.type
_entity_poly.pdbx_seq_one_letter_code
_entity_poly.pdbx_strand_id
1 'polypeptide(L)'
;NPSICVEIHNDKISYKNIINYLSNIDLVIDGTDNFKSRYAISDACSELGVPWIFGAVYRFEGQVSVFDASKPDQRGLCYRCLFPESEEISGAPNCTEAGVLGVAPGLIGVMQATEALKYLLGIGDPLRGRLLNVDLLGMRFHETRLTADPECRTCGSFS
;
A
#
# COMPACT_ATOMS: atom_id res chain seq x y z
N ASN A 1 -19.92 13.92 -0.14
CA ASN A 1 -20.88 13.47 0.86
C ASN A 1 -20.83 14.41 2.07
N PRO A 2 -21.89 15.24 2.32
CA PRO A 2 -21.87 16.23 3.42
C PRO A 2 -21.99 15.60 4.82
N SER A 3 -22.26 14.29 4.92
CA SER A 3 -22.39 13.60 6.21
C SER A 3 -21.07 13.04 6.75
N ILE A 4 -19.98 13.13 6.01
CA ILE A 4 -18.65 12.70 6.47
C ILE A 4 -17.87 13.89 7.02
N CYS A 5 -17.03 13.63 8.03
CA CYS A 5 -16.04 14.59 8.51
C CYS A 5 -14.73 14.36 7.75
N VAL A 6 -14.16 15.42 7.19
CA VAL A 6 -12.86 15.39 6.52
C VAL A 6 -11.90 16.25 7.33
N GLU A 7 -10.83 15.65 7.85
CA GLU A 7 -9.75 16.35 8.52
C GLU A 7 -8.55 16.47 7.57
N ILE A 8 -8.04 17.68 7.38
CA ILE A 8 -6.96 17.96 6.43
C ILE A 8 -5.69 18.29 7.19
N HIS A 9 -4.63 17.54 6.89
CA HIS A 9 -3.28 17.80 7.39
C HIS A 9 -2.37 18.23 6.22
N ASN A 10 -1.87 19.47 6.28
CA ASN A 10 -0.96 20.01 5.25
C ASN A 10 0.49 19.75 5.60
N ASP A 11 0.84 18.46 5.79
CA ASP A 11 2.16 18.03 6.19
C ASP A 11 2.72 16.95 5.26
N LYS A 12 4.02 16.93 5.09
CA LYS A 12 4.72 15.85 4.41
C LYS A 12 4.90 14.66 5.36
N ILE A 13 4.38 13.50 4.97
CA ILE A 13 4.56 12.23 5.68
C ILE A 13 6.05 11.89 5.79
N SER A 14 6.45 11.51 6.99
CA SER A 14 7.81 11.09 7.34
C SER A 14 7.79 10.15 8.54
N TYR A 15 8.89 9.44 8.80
CA TYR A 15 9.06 8.61 10.00
C TYR A 15 8.85 9.36 11.33
N LYS A 16 8.99 10.70 11.33
CA LYS A 16 8.86 11.52 12.53
C LYS A 16 7.41 11.80 12.92
N ASN A 17 6.49 11.84 11.96
CA ASN A 17 5.10 12.27 12.19
C ASN A 17 4.05 11.20 11.89
N ILE A 18 4.38 10.18 11.11
CA ILE A 18 3.41 9.20 10.61
C ILE A 18 2.68 8.45 11.73
N ILE A 19 3.39 8.07 12.79
CA ILE A 19 2.80 7.36 13.93
C ILE A 19 1.67 8.18 14.58
N ASN A 20 1.87 9.49 14.71
CA ASN A 20 0.84 10.38 15.27
C ASN A 20 -0.41 10.45 14.40
N TYR A 21 -0.25 10.43 13.07
CA TYR A 21 -1.38 10.44 12.12
C TYR A 21 -2.11 9.10 12.07
N LEU A 22 -1.41 8.00 12.24
CA LEU A 22 -2.01 6.66 12.18
C LEU A 22 -2.52 6.12 13.52
N SER A 23 -2.25 6.81 14.62
CA SER A 23 -2.82 6.46 15.92
C SER A 23 -4.34 6.62 15.88
N ASN A 24 -5.09 5.55 16.18
CA ASN A 24 -6.56 5.47 16.15
C ASN A 24 -7.20 5.51 14.74
N ILE A 25 -6.45 5.07 13.73
CA ILE A 25 -6.98 4.89 12.36
C ILE A 25 -7.31 3.42 12.15
N ASP A 26 -8.47 3.15 11.56
CA ASP A 26 -8.93 1.78 11.27
C ASP A 26 -8.27 1.19 10.03
N LEU A 27 -7.87 2.03 9.07
CA LEU A 27 -7.32 1.61 7.79
C LEU A 27 -6.63 2.78 7.07
N VAL A 28 -5.54 2.49 6.36
CA VAL A 28 -4.83 3.44 5.50
C VAL A 28 -5.07 3.14 4.04
N ILE A 29 -5.35 4.15 3.23
CA ILE A 29 -5.34 4.08 1.76
C ILE A 29 -4.19 4.96 1.26
N ASP A 30 -3.28 4.37 0.48
CA ASP A 30 -2.07 5.04 0.02
C ASP A 30 -2.24 5.63 -1.38
N GLY A 31 -2.08 6.93 -1.48
CA GLY A 31 -1.99 7.66 -2.74
C GLY A 31 -0.61 8.26 -3.00
N THR A 32 0.44 7.81 -2.31
CA THR A 32 1.79 8.37 -2.49
C THR A 32 2.48 7.83 -3.74
N ASP A 33 3.43 8.59 -4.26
CA ASP A 33 4.14 8.32 -5.51
C ASP A 33 5.64 8.04 -5.34
N ASN A 34 6.10 7.85 -4.08
CA ASN A 34 7.51 7.68 -3.79
C ASN A 34 7.79 6.60 -2.74
N PHE A 35 8.90 5.91 -2.88
CA PHE A 35 9.30 4.81 -2.00
C PHE A 35 9.50 5.25 -0.55
N LYS A 36 10.07 6.44 -0.32
CA LYS A 36 10.33 6.94 1.03
C LYS A 36 9.06 7.06 1.87
N SER A 37 8.00 7.62 1.30
CA SER A 37 6.69 7.71 1.97
C SER A 37 6.08 6.33 2.18
N ARG A 38 6.16 5.44 1.20
CA ARG A 38 5.65 4.07 1.29
C ARG A 38 6.33 3.24 2.36
N TYR A 39 7.66 3.35 2.47
CA TYR A 39 8.38 2.68 3.56
C TYR A 39 7.96 3.22 4.93
N ALA A 40 7.81 4.53 5.08
CA ALA A 40 7.35 5.12 6.34
C ALA A 40 5.93 4.65 6.70
N ILE A 41 5.00 4.62 5.73
CA ILE A 41 3.64 4.12 5.91
C ILE A 41 3.67 2.63 6.30
N SER A 42 4.39 1.81 5.56
CA SER A 42 4.49 0.37 5.81
C SER A 42 5.03 0.05 7.20
N ASP A 43 6.11 0.72 7.60
CA ASP A 43 6.73 0.49 8.92
C ASP A 43 5.77 0.90 10.04
N ALA A 44 5.14 2.07 9.93
CA ALA A 44 4.16 2.54 10.92
C ALA A 44 2.90 1.67 10.98
N CYS A 45 2.37 1.25 9.84
CA CYS A 45 1.23 0.32 9.78
C CYS A 45 1.57 -1.02 10.41
N SER A 46 2.79 -1.53 10.18
CA SER A 46 3.25 -2.78 10.80
C SER A 46 3.42 -2.65 12.31
N GLU A 47 3.94 -1.52 12.80
CA GLU A 47 4.13 -1.25 14.23
C GLU A 47 2.79 -1.10 14.97
N LEU A 48 1.84 -0.38 14.36
CA LEU A 48 0.53 -0.11 14.96
C LEU A 48 -0.51 -1.21 14.72
N GLY A 49 -0.22 -2.19 13.86
CA GLY A 49 -1.19 -3.20 13.44
C GLY A 49 -2.34 -2.64 12.61
N VAL A 50 -2.11 -1.54 11.90
CA VAL A 50 -3.12 -0.89 11.04
C VAL A 50 -3.03 -1.45 9.62
N PRO A 51 -4.14 -1.93 9.03
CA PRO A 51 -4.16 -2.41 7.66
C PRO A 51 -3.92 -1.28 6.66
N TRP A 52 -3.19 -1.58 5.61
CA TRP A 52 -2.81 -0.64 4.57
C TRP A 52 -3.18 -1.14 3.18
N ILE A 53 -4.01 -0.37 2.49
CA ILE A 53 -4.39 -0.62 1.10
C ILE A 53 -3.38 0.11 0.20
N PHE A 54 -2.44 -0.66 -0.32
CA PHE A 54 -1.41 -0.19 -1.23
C PHE A 54 -1.96 -0.02 -2.64
N GLY A 55 -1.61 1.08 -3.29
CA GLY A 55 -1.80 1.31 -4.70
C GLY A 55 -0.61 2.02 -5.32
N ALA A 56 -0.21 1.60 -6.51
CA ALA A 56 0.86 2.24 -7.26
C ALA A 56 0.50 2.30 -8.75
N VAL A 57 0.99 3.32 -9.42
CA VAL A 57 0.89 3.48 -10.88
C VAL A 57 2.25 3.83 -11.45
N TYR A 58 2.53 3.32 -12.65
CA TYR A 58 3.73 3.65 -13.39
C TYR A 58 3.45 3.52 -14.89
N ARG A 59 3.61 4.60 -15.63
CA ARG A 59 3.31 4.66 -17.07
C ARG A 59 1.88 4.15 -17.39
N PHE A 60 1.74 2.92 -17.85
CA PHE A 60 0.50 2.27 -18.25
C PHE A 60 0.12 1.10 -17.34
N GLU A 61 0.81 0.97 -16.22
CA GLU A 61 0.64 -0.14 -15.30
C GLU A 61 0.15 0.33 -13.93
N GLY A 62 -0.51 -0.55 -13.22
CA GLY A 62 -0.95 -0.32 -11.86
C GLY A 62 -0.79 -1.55 -10.98
N GLN A 63 -0.72 -1.33 -9.68
CA GLN A 63 -0.62 -2.38 -8.68
C GLN A 63 -1.53 -2.08 -7.50
N VAL A 64 -2.16 -3.12 -6.96
CA VAL A 64 -2.97 -3.04 -5.74
C VAL A 64 -2.69 -4.25 -4.86
N SER A 65 -2.58 -4.03 -3.56
CA SER A 65 -2.43 -5.07 -2.54
C SER A 65 -2.99 -4.60 -1.19
N VAL A 66 -3.21 -5.54 -0.28
CA VAL A 66 -3.58 -5.26 1.11
C VAL A 66 -2.49 -5.80 2.03
N PHE A 67 -1.83 -4.92 2.76
CA PHE A 67 -0.88 -5.27 3.80
C PHE A 67 -1.57 -5.19 5.17
N ASP A 68 -1.54 -6.28 5.93
CA ASP A 68 -2.23 -6.38 7.22
C ASP A 68 -1.34 -7.12 8.23
N ALA A 69 -0.66 -6.37 9.07
CA ALA A 69 0.19 -6.90 10.13
C ALA A 69 -0.56 -7.25 11.42
N SER A 70 -1.87 -6.95 11.50
CA SER A 70 -2.68 -7.13 12.72
C SER A 70 -3.01 -8.59 13.04
N LYS A 71 -2.83 -9.51 12.09
CA LYS A 71 -3.19 -10.92 12.22
C LYS A 71 -1.95 -11.82 12.25
N PRO A 72 -1.55 -12.35 13.40
CA PRO A 72 -0.32 -13.13 13.57
C PRO A 72 -0.33 -14.47 12.83
N ASP A 73 -1.48 -15.05 12.56
CA ASP A 73 -1.69 -16.31 11.82
C ASP A 73 -1.60 -16.15 10.30
N GLN A 74 -1.79 -14.94 9.81
CA GLN A 74 -1.60 -14.53 8.44
C GLN A 74 -0.51 -13.46 8.40
N ARG A 75 0.68 -13.75 8.96
CA ARG A 75 1.79 -12.80 9.09
C ARG A 75 1.83 -11.89 7.89
N GLY A 76 1.30 -10.70 8.12
CA GLY A 76 1.08 -9.74 7.10
C GLY A 76 2.41 -9.38 6.50
N LEU A 77 2.58 -9.90 5.32
CA LEU A 77 3.61 -9.45 4.42
C LEU A 77 3.65 -7.93 4.47
N CYS A 78 4.79 -7.35 4.73
CA CYS A 78 4.96 -5.90 4.67
C CYS A 78 5.52 -5.49 3.29
N TYR A 79 5.49 -4.19 3.03
CA TYR A 79 5.98 -3.66 1.75
C TYR A 79 7.45 -4.00 1.47
N ARG A 80 8.28 -4.11 2.51
CA ARG A 80 9.70 -4.47 2.38
C ARG A 80 9.93 -5.92 1.96
N CYS A 81 8.98 -6.83 2.20
CA CYS A 81 9.06 -8.17 1.65
C CYS A 81 8.91 -8.17 0.12
N LEU A 82 8.09 -7.23 -0.41
CA LEU A 82 7.88 -7.10 -1.85
C LEU A 82 8.93 -6.22 -2.51
N PHE A 83 9.29 -5.12 -1.86
CA PHE A 83 10.28 -4.15 -2.32
C PHE A 83 11.35 -3.95 -1.24
N PRO A 84 12.38 -4.81 -1.17
CA PRO A 84 13.51 -4.63 -0.26
C PRO A 84 14.17 -3.28 -0.53
N GLU A 85 14.49 -2.53 0.52
CA GLU A 85 15.13 -1.21 0.37
C GLU A 85 16.55 -1.39 -0.16
N SER A 86 16.80 -0.87 -1.34
CA SER A 86 18.10 -0.85 -1.99
C SER A 86 18.37 0.52 -2.61
N GLU A 87 19.63 0.83 -2.90
CA GLU A 87 20.01 2.06 -3.60
C GLU A 87 19.39 2.13 -5.00
N GLU A 88 19.28 1.00 -5.69
CA GLU A 88 18.67 0.88 -7.00
C GLU A 88 17.17 1.24 -6.98
N ILE A 89 16.43 0.73 -5.99
CA ILE A 89 15.01 1.03 -5.81
C ILE A 89 14.83 2.50 -5.41
N SER A 90 15.70 3.01 -4.54
CA SER A 90 15.63 4.41 -4.10
C SER A 90 15.95 5.40 -5.21
N GLY A 91 16.74 4.99 -6.23
CA GLY A 91 17.08 5.77 -7.41
C GLY A 91 16.16 5.55 -8.62
N ALA A 92 15.14 4.70 -8.51
CA ALA A 92 14.20 4.45 -9.60
C ALA A 92 13.42 5.73 -9.96
N PRO A 93 13.18 6.00 -11.28
CA PRO A 93 12.42 7.16 -11.71
C PRO A 93 11.04 7.18 -11.06
N ASN A 94 10.67 8.34 -10.53
CA ASN A 94 9.33 8.54 -9.97
C ASN A 94 8.27 8.73 -11.07
N CYS A 95 6.99 8.72 -10.68
CA CYS A 95 5.87 8.88 -11.62
C CYS A 95 5.94 10.22 -12.39
N THR A 96 6.51 11.26 -11.81
CA THR A 96 6.65 12.57 -12.44
C THR A 96 7.63 12.55 -13.60
N GLU A 97 8.71 11.77 -13.48
CA GLU A 97 9.74 11.66 -14.53
C GLU A 97 9.33 10.71 -15.65
N ALA A 98 8.66 9.59 -15.30
CA ALA A 98 8.27 8.56 -16.26
C ALA A 98 6.96 8.87 -17.00
N GLY A 99 6.14 9.76 -16.45
CA GLY A 99 4.77 9.99 -16.88
C GLY A 99 3.81 8.87 -16.48
N VAL A 100 2.51 9.17 -16.42
CA VAL A 100 1.46 8.21 -16.07
C VAL A 100 0.25 8.46 -16.96
N LEU A 101 -0.34 7.40 -17.49
CA LEU A 101 -1.62 7.49 -18.21
C LEU A 101 -2.70 8.04 -17.27
N GLY A 102 -3.33 9.18 -17.61
CA GLY A 102 -4.19 9.94 -16.71
C GLY A 102 -5.37 9.18 -16.11
N VAL A 103 -5.84 8.10 -16.75
CA VAL A 103 -6.92 7.24 -16.22
C VAL A 103 -6.42 6.16 -15.25
N ALA A 104 -5.12 5.86 -15.23
CA ALA A 104 -4.55 4.80 -14.38
C ALA A 104 -4.77 5.08 -12.88
N PRO A 105 -4.49 6.28 -12.35
CA PRO A 105 -4.76 6.58 -10.94
C PRO A 105 -6.24 6.43 -10.57
N GLY A 106 -7.16 6.79 -11.49
CA GLY A 106 -8.59 6.62 -11.28
C GLY A 106 -9.00 5.16 -11.10
N LEU A 107 -8.53 4.28 -12.00
CA LEU A 107 -8.82 2.85 -11.91
C LEU A 107 -8.22 2.24 -10.63
N ILE A 108 -6.95 2.50 -10.36
CA ILE A 108 -6.27 1.96 -9.17
C ILE A 108 -6.91 2.50 -7.88
N GLY A 109 -7.28 3.79 -7.83
CA GLY A 109 -7.97 4.36 -6.68
C GLY A 109 -9.35 3.73 -6.41
N VAL A 110 -10.13 3.42 -7.46
CA VAL A 110 -11.40 2.69 -7.32
C VAL A 110 -11.17 1.26 -6.81
N MET A 111 -10.12 0.58 -7.28
CA MET A 111 -9.75 -0.75 -6.77
C MET A 111 -9.33 -0.68 -5.30
N GLN A 112 -8.51 0.31 -4.91
CA GLN A 112 -8.15 0.52 -3.50
C GLN A 112 -9.40 0.77 -2.63
N ALA A 113 -10.33 1.60 -3.08
CA ALA A 113 -11.59 1.85 -2.38
C ALA A 113 -12.43 0.56 -2.23
N THR A 114 -12.45 -0.29 -3.26
CA THR A 114 -13.11 -1.60 -3.21
C THR A 114 -12.47 -2.51 -2.17
N GLU A 115 -11.14 -2.59 -2.12
CA GLU A 115 -10.41 -3.38 -1.11
C GLU A 115 -10.67 -2.84 0.31
N ALA A 116 -10.69 -1.52 0.48
CA ALA A 116 -11.01 -0.88 1.75
C ALA A 116 -12.42 -1.24 2.24
N LEU A 117 -13.43 -1.17 1.35
CA LEU A 117 -14.79 -1.57 1.68
C LEU A 117 -14.89 -3.06 2.02
N LYS A 118 -14.26 -3.94 1.26
CA LYS A 118 -14.21 -5.38 1.56
C LYS A 118 -13.61 -5.63 2.94
N TYR A 119 -12.49 -4.95 3.24
CA TYR A 119 -11.79 -5.10 4.51
C TYR A 119 -12.66 -4.63 5.70
N LEU A 120 -13.19 -3.41 5.63
CA LEU A 120 -13.96 -2.78 6.71
C LEU A 120 -15.30 -3.48 6.96
N LEU A 121 -15.94 -3.99 5.91
CA LEU A 121 -17.21 -4.70 6.00
C LEU A 121 -17.05 -6.19 6.29
N GLY A 122 -15.85 -6.73 6.25
CA GLY A 122 -15.60 -8.16 6.43
C GLY A 122 -16.22 -9.03 5.33
N ILE A 123 -16.33 -8.53 4.10
CA ILE A 123 -16.96 -9.23 2.96
C ILE A 123 -15.93 -9.57 1.87
N GLY A 124 -16.24 -10.59 1.08
CA GLY A 124 -15.40 -11.02 -0.04
C GLY A 124 -14.05 -11.54 0.42
N ASP A 125 -13.06 -11.44 -0.48
CA ASP A 125 -11.69 -11.89 -0.25
C ASP A 125 -10.72 -10.73 -0.56
N PRO A 126 -10.29 -9.95 0.45
CA PRO A 126 -9.30 -8.89 0.26
C PRO A 126 -7.97 -9.40 -0.29
N LEU A 127 -7.22 -8.56 -1.02
CA LEU A 127 -5.93 -8.91 -1.63
C LEU A 127 -4.78 -9.04 -0.61
N ARG A 128 -5.03 -9.71 0.52
CA ARG A 128 -3.99 -10.01 1.51
C ARG A 128 -3.07 -11.11 1.00
N GLY A 129 -1.76 -10.86 1.04
CA GLY A 129 -0.76 -11.79 0.51
C GLY A 129 -0.83 -11.97 -1.01
N ARG A 130 -1.47 -11.06 -1.70
CA ARG A 130 -1.65 -11.06 -3.16
C ARG A 130 -1.37 -9.67 -3.72
N LEU A 131 -0.67 -9.61 -4.85
CA LEU A 131 -0.47 -8.39 -5.63
C LEU A 131 -1.26 -8.51 -6.93
N LEU A 132 -2.20 -7.63 -7.14
CA LEU A 132 -2.86 -7.48 -8.42
C LEU A 132 -2.06 -6.51 -9.29
N ASN A 133 -1.57 -6.98 -10.41
CA ASN A 133 -0.91 -6.18 -11.45
C ASN A 133 -1.90 -5.92 -12.58
N VAL A 134 -1.96 -4.68 -13.02
CA VAL A 134 -2.86 -4.19 -14.08
C VAL A 134 -2.03 -3.63 -15.22
N ASP A 135 -2.12 -4.25 -16.39
CA ASP A 135 -1.58 -3.74 -17.65
C ASP A 135 -2.73 -3.06 -18.42
N LEU A 136 -2.70 -1.74 -18.48
CA LEU A 136 -3.75 -0.95 -19.12
C LEU A 136 -3.67 -0.95 -20.65
N LEU A 137 -2.51 -1.21 -21.23
CA LEU A 137 -2.39 -1.29 -22.68
C LEU A 137 -2.95 -2.61 -23.22
N GLY A 138 -2.65 -3.71 -22.53
CA GLY A 138 -3.15 -5.04 -22.88
C GLY A 138 -4.50 -5.36 -22.23
N MET A 139 -5.03 -4.51 -21.34
CA MET A 139 -6.22 -4.75 -20.52
C MET A 139 -6.14 -6.11 -19.80
N ARG A 140 -4.99 -6.37 -19.20
CA ARG A 140 -4.69 -7.63 -18.50
C ARG A 140 -4.57 -7.39 -17.01
N PHE A 141 -5.14 -8.34 -16.27
CA PHE A 141 -5.09 -8.37 -14.81
C PHE A 141 -4.37 -9.65 -14.40
N HIS A 142 -3.29 -9.51 -13.67
CA HIS A 142 -2.49 -10.65 -13.23
C HIS A 142 -2.31 -10.61 -11.72
N GLU A 143 -2.71 -11.68 -11.04
CA GLU A 143 -2.53 -11.84 -9.61
C GLU A 143 -1.26 -12.64 -9.32
N THR A 144 -0.40 -12.10 -8.47
CA THR A 144 0.81 -12.76 -7.96
C THR A 144 0.62 -13.03 -6.47
N ARG A 145 0.85 -14.26 -6.03
CA ARG A 145 0.90 -14.57 -4.60
C ARG A 145 2.21 -14.08 -4.01
N LEU A 146 2.12 -13.43 -2.86
CA LEU A 146 3.25 -12.90 -2.13
C LEU A 146 3.61 -13.81 -0.97
N THR A 147 4.90 -13.94 -0.70
CA THR A 147 5.42 -14.70 0.45
C THR A 147 6.19 -13.74 1.35
N ALA A 148 5.96 -13.84 2.66
CA ALA A 148 6.73 -13.08 3.62
C ALA A 148 8.19 -13.51 3.61
N ASP A 149 9.11 -12.56 3.68
CA ASP A 149 10.52 -12.82 3.86
C ASP A 149 10.78 -13.09 5.35
N PRO A 150 11.26 -14.30 5.72
CA PRO A 150 11.57 -14.62 7.13
C PRO A 150 12.65 -13.73 7.74
N GLU A 151 13.54 -13.18 6.90
CA GLU A 151 14.62 -12.29 7.31
C GLU A 151 14.27 -10.80 7.18
N CYS A 152 13.00 -10.48 6.87
CA CYS A 152 12.57 -9.11 6.73
C CYS A 152 12.78 -8.31 8.02
N ARG A 153 13.51 -7.21 7.94
CA ARG A 153 13.83 -6.35 9.08
C ARG A 153 12.61 -5.71 9.77
N THR A 154 11.45 -5.68 9.10
CA THR A 154 10.22 -5.05 9.62
C THR A 154 9.25 -6.09 10.15
N CYS A 155 9.00 -7.18 9.42
CA CYS A 155 8.00 -8.18 9.78
C CYS A 155 8.59 -9.58 10.05
N GLY A 156 9.87 -9.83 9.78
CA GLY A 156 10.53 -11.12 9.99
C GLY A 156 10.90 -11.42 11.46
N SER A 157 10.92 -10.43 12.34
CA SER A 157 11.43 -10.52 13.71
C SER A 157 10.42 -11.05 14.75
N PHE A 158 9.29 -11.58 14.34
CA PHE A 158 8.28 -12.12 15.24
C PHE A 158 8.32 -13.67 15.26
N SER A 159 9.48 -14.22 15.63
CA SER A 159 9.62 -15.64 16.01
C SER A 159 9.81 -15.77 17.52
#